data_d7be4c1a9fd7396ade21d5d666efffd5
#
_entry.id   d7be4c1a9fd7396ade21d5d666efffd5
#
_cell.length_a   1.000
_cell.length_b   1.000
_cell.length_c   1.000
_cell.angle_alpha   90.00
_cell.angle_beta   90.00
_cell.angle_gamma   90.00
#
_symmetry.space_group_name_H-M   'P 1'
#
loop_
_entity.id
_entity.type
_entity.pdbx_description
1 polymer ?
#
loop_
_entity_poly.entity_id
_entity_poly.type
_entity_poly.pdbx_seq_one_letter_code
_entity_poly.pdbx_strand_id
1 'polypeptide(L)'
;MFELKVREEEKDGFIYKIMQMDLGAKKEEVYIRLPISEKEYLTNMYDPYVVFNIFKMMSIGGDCYIRGKVSKSLLDNLEMFVNCWKIWLPDKCKDIKIIADEEIDEPVKLNNDAIMCFSGGLDSVATLYRHHKGLAGRNNRNIKKLLAITGSRNISDARGYNDETYKEIYKKRLIRMESISSDLGFNVVHVLTNLTDTDTIFEWGDEFIALYISVMMLYQDNYNNLIMASDEFVGQDSIVVPHGSNPISNNFLQSNKFKLITDGQFMTRLDKLETIKDWDFALKNMLACDECYTETNKLCGKCYKCLVTKLNYKALNYNIDFNEIYDDPSFNLEEYDWICEYANIFYKEVLYYDKIHHTVPKEIVVRLTEILNKYTTIININNNVNKKYEEFINKISWWIPVKKLREKFINKFKE
;
A
#
# COMPACT_ATOMS: atom_id res chain seq x y z
N MET A 1 -21.14 2.96 -18.59
CA MET A 1 -21.95 3.39 -17.44
C MET A 1 -21.59 2.48 -16.28
N PHE A 2 -21.37 3.04 -15.11
CA PHE A 2 -21.11 2.32 -13.86
C PHE A 2 -22.23 2.67 -12.87
N GLU A 3 -22.83 1.67 -12.21
CA GLU A 3 -23.80 1.90 -11.13
C GLU A 3 -23.41 1.07 -9.91
N LEU A 4 -23.41 1.70 -8.71
CA LEU A 4 -23.05 1.09 -7.45
C LEU A 4 -24.24 1.12 -6.50
N LYS A 5 -24.60 -0.05 -5.99
CA LYS A 5 -25.54 -0.25 -4.87
C LYS A 5 -24.84 -1.03 -3.77
N VAL A 6 -25.24 -0.82 -2.54
CA VAL A 6 -24.74 -1.57 -1.38
C VAL A 6 -25.90 -2.19 -0.62
N ARG A 7 -25.75 -3.45 -0.30
CA ARG A 7 -26.66 -4.16 0.61
C ARG A 7 -25.91 -4.75 1.80
N GLU A 8 -26.62 -4.97 2.85
CA GLU A 8 -26.11 -5.60 4.07
C GLU A 8 -26.64 -7.04 4.21
N GLU A 9 -25.78 -7.92 4.73
CA GLU A 9 -26.17 -9.28 5.08
C GLU A 9 -25.46 -9.70 6.37
N GLU A 10 -26.21 -10.31 7.29
CA GLU A 10 -25.65 -10.88 8.51
C GLU A 10 -25.65 -12.40 8.39
N LYS A 11 -24.48 -13.00 8.60
CA LYS A 11 -24.32 -14.44 8.47
C LYS A 11 -23.14 -14.93 9.32
N ASP A 12 -23.34 -16.05 10.03
CA ASP A 12 -22.29 -16.79 10.76
C ASP A 12 -21.47 -15.90 11.72
N GLY A 13 -22.10 -14.91 12.39
CA GLY A 13 -21.44 -14.00 13.32
C GLY A 13 -20.69 -12.85 12.63
N PHE A 14 -20.90 -12.63 11.34
CA PHE A 14 -20.31 -11.57 10.56
C PHE A 14 -21.38 -10.68 9.91
N ILE A 15 -20.97 -9.43 9.65
CA ILE A 15 -21.70 -8.50 8.79
C ILE A 15 -20.94 -8.36 7.47
N TYR A 16 -21.68 -8.44 6.38
CA TYR A 16 -21.20 -8.26 5.01
C TYR A 16 -21.76 -6.97 4.45
N LYS A 17 -20.90 -6.06 4.03
CA LYS A 17 -21.25 -4.90 3.21
C LYS A 17 -20.97 -5.29 1.76
N ILE A 18 -22.01 -5.57 0.99
CA ILE A 18 -21.92 -6.13 -0.35
C ILE A 18 -22.16 -5.03 -1.38
N MET A 19 -21.13 -4.70 -2.12
CA MET A 19 -21.15 -3.77 -3.24
C MET A 19 -21.59 -4.50 -4.50
N GLN A 20 -22.70 -4.06 -5.08
CA GLN A 20 -23.24 -4.56 -6.34
C GLN A 20 -22.93 -3.53 -7.43
N MET A 21 -22.10 -3.91 -8.39
CA MET A 21 -21.66 -3.04 -9.48
C MET A 21 -22.28 -3.48 -10.79
N ASP A 22 -23.04 -2.59 -11.44
CA ASP A 22 -23.51 -2.78 -12.82
C ASP A 22 -22.54 -2.03 -13.74
N LEU A 23 -21.79 -2.78 -14.56
CA LEU A 23 -20.80 -2.26 -15.51
C LEU A 23 -21.36 -2.15 -16.94
N GLY A 24 -22.67 -2.28 -17.08
CA GLY A 24 -23.39 -2.29 -18.37
C GLY A 24 -23.42 -3.68 -19.01
N ALA A 25 -22.28 -4.23 -19.40
CA ALA A 25 -22.19 -5.56 -20.01
C ALA A 25 -22.02 -6.69 -18.96
N LYS A 26 -21.63 -6.38 -17.75
CA LYS A 26 -21.28 -7.32 -16.68
C LYS A 26 -21.75 -6.77 -15.35
N LYS A 27 -22.16 -7.66 -14.44
CA LYS A 27 -22.40 -7.33 -13.02
C LYS A 27 -21.35 -8.03 -12.19
N GLU A 28 -20.84 -7.31 -11.18
CA GLU A 28 -19.89 -7.83 -10.21
C GLU A 28 -20.40 -7.57 -8.80
N GLU A 29 -20.07 -8.47 -7.87
CA GLU A 29 -20.30 -8.27 -6.45
C GLU A 29 -18.99 -8.40 -5.69
N VAL A 30 -18.71 -7.42 -4.83
CA VAL A 30 -17.57 -7.44 -3.91
C VAL A 30 -18.10 -7.16 -2.51
N TYR A 31 -17.56 -7.87 -1.53
CA TYR A 31 -17.96 -7.65 -0.15
C TYR A 31 -16.78 -7.21 0.74
N ILE A 32 -17.14 -6.51 1.80
CA ILE A 32 -16.30 -6.30 2.98
C ILE A 32 -16.99 -7.00 4.13
N ARG A 33 -16.33 -8.00 4.73
CA ARG A 33 -16.83 -8.78 5.85
C ARG A 33 -16.11 -8.37 7.14
N LEU A 34 -16.87 -8.08 8.18
CA LEU A 34 -16.39 -7.75 9.51
C LEU A 34 -17.10 -8.61 10.56
N PRO A 35 -16.54 -8.75 11.78
CA PRO A 35 -17.28 -9.33 12.89
C PRO A 35 -18.59 -8.57 13.15
N ILE A 36 -19.66 -9.27 13.51
CA ILE A 36 -20.98 -8.65 13.75
C ILE A 36 -20.94 -7.61 14.88
N SER A 37 -20.01 -7.75 15.83
CA SER A 37 -19.79 -6.78 16.92
C SER A 37 -19.36 -5.40 16.42
N GLU A 38 -18.90 -5.29 15.17
CA GLU A 38 -18.50 -4.01 14.57
C GLU A 38 -19.68 -3.24 13.97
N LYS A 39 -20.84 -3.88 13.79
CA LYS A 39 -22.01 -3.32 13.07
C LYS A 39 -22.40 -1.93 13.53
N GLU A 40 -22.48 -1.70 14.84
CA GLU A 40 -22.89 -0.41 15.42
C GLU A 40 -21.94 0.76 15.14
N TYR A 41 -20.69 0.46 14.74
CA TYR A 41 -19.67 1.47 14.43
C TYR A 41 -19.63 1.82 12.94
N LEU A 42 -20.34 1.08 12.08
CA LEU A 42 -20.23 1.25 10.63
C LEU A 42 -21.16 2.36 10.12
N THR A 43 -20.62 3.20 9.25
CA THR A 43 -21.37 4.28 8.59
C THR A 43 -22.40 3.74 7.59
N ASN A 44 -23.47 4.53 7.39
CA ASN A 44 -24.45 4.33 6.31
C ASN A 44 -24.14 5.20 5.08
N MET A 45 -23.06 5.99 5.11
CA MET A 45 -22.59 6.77 3.97
C MET A 45 -21.97 5.87 2.92
N TYR A 46 -21.99 6.33 1.67
CA TYR A 46 -21.38 5.61 0.55
C TYR A 46 -19.92 6.02 0.27
N ASP A 47 -19.37 6.96 1.04
CA ASP A 47 -17.97 7.38 0.96
C ASP A 47 -16.98 6.20 0.88
N PRO A 48 -17.07 5.18 1.79
CA PRO A 48 -16.18 4.02 1.73
C PRO A 48 -16.23 3.29 0.39
N TYR A 49 -17.43 3.10 -0.13
CA TYR A 49 -17.63 2.30 -1.33
C TYR A 49 -17.27 3.04 -2.61
N VAL A 50 -17.38 4.37 -2.62
CA VAL A 50 -16.90 5.21 -3.71
C VAL A 50 -15.38 5.14 -3.79
N VAL A 51 -14.67 5.30 -2.66
CA VAL A 51 -13.20 5.20 -2.61
C VAL A 51 -12.74 3.78 -2.95
N PHE A 52 -13.42 2.74 -2.45
CA PHE A 52 -13.12 1.35 -2.80
C PHE A 52 -13.11 1.10 -4.31
N ASN A 53 -14.06 1.70 -5.04
CA ASN A 53 -14.25 1.47 -6.46
C ASN A 53 -13.63 2.54 -7.36
N ILE A 54 -12.86 3.49 -6.83
CA ILE A 54 -12.38 4.65 -7.62
C ILE A 54 -11.55 4.21 -8.84
N PHE A 55 -10.65 3.24 -8.67
CA PHE A 55 -9.87 2.70 -9.77
C PHE A 55 -10.73 1.94 -10.79
N LYS A 56 -11.70 1.16 -10.34
CA LYS A 56 -12.65 0.49 -11.21
C LYS A 56 -13.44 1.51 -12.03
N MET A 57 -13.93 2.58 -11.43
CA MET A 57 -14.61 3.66 -12.13
C MET A 57 -13.71 4.33 -13.17
N MET A 58 -12.47 4.67 -12.83
CA MET A 58 -11.49 5.24 -13.76
C MET A 58 -11.19 4.29 -14.95
N SER A 59 -11.17 2.98 -14.73
CA SER A 59 -10.96 2.01 -15.82
C SER A 59 -12.09 2.00 -16.85
N ILE A 60 -13.32 2.22 -16.39
CA ILE A 60 -14.53 2.19 -17.22
C ILE A 60 -14.75 3.55 -17.90
N GLY A 61 -14.66 4.63 -17.13
CA GLY A 61 -14.91 6.00 -17.59
C GLY A 61 -16.40 6.38 -17.69
N GLY A 62 -16.66 7.68 -17.89
CA GLY A 62 -17.99 8.25 -18.06
C GLY A 62 -18.76 8.41 -16.75
N ASP A 63 -20.09 8.41 -16.83
CA ASP A 63 -20.96 8.63 -15.68
C ASP A 63 -20.98 7.41 -14.76
N CYS A 64 -20.74 7.67 -13.46
CA CYS A 64 -20.70 6.70 -12.37
C CYS A 64 -21.81 7.03 -11.36
N TYR A 65 -22.88 6.25 -11.35
CA TYR A 65 -24.05 6.46 -10.50
C TYR A 65 -23.90 5.75 -9.17
N ILE A 66 -23.99 6.49 -8.07
CA ILE A 66 -23.89 5.98 -6.70
C ILE A 66 -25.27 6.05 -6.05
N ARG A 67 -25.85 4.91 -5.75
CA ARG A 67 -27.20 4.81 -5.19
C ARG A 67 -27.19 4.99 -3.67
N GLY A 68 -26.82 6.18 -3.24
CA GLY A 68 -26.73 6.52 -1.81
C GLY A 68 -26.15 7.92 -1.57
N LYS A 69 -25.85 8.16 -0.29
CA LYS A 69 -25.38 9.46 0.19
C LYS A 69 -23.86 9.54 0.22
N VAL A 70 -23.29 10.57 -0.37
CA VAL A 70 -21.84 10.80 -0.43
C VAL A 70 -21.51 12.22 0.09
N SER A 71 -20.39 12.35 0.79
CA SER A 71 -19.91 13.65 1.26
C SER A 71 -19.44 14.51 0.09
N LYS A 72 -19.90 15.75 -0.02
CA LYS A 72 -19.46 16.71 -1.06
C LYS A 72 -17.96 16.93 -1.00
N SER A 73 -17.42 17.12 0.19
CA SER A 73 -15.99 17.34 0.38
C SER A 73 -15.13 16.15 -0.08
N LEU A 74 -15.66 14.91 -0.01
CA LEU A 74 -14.99 13.76 -0.61
C LEU A 74 -15.04 13.84 -2.13
N LEU A 75 -16.18 14.16 -2.73
CA LEU A 75 -16.33 14.26 -4.18
C LEU A 75 -15.39 15.33 -4.76
N ASP A 76 -15.29 16.50 -4.12
CA ASP A 76 -14.35 17.57 -4.51
C ASP A 76 -12.89 17.04 -4.50
N ASN A 77 -12.50 16.31 -3.47
CA ASN A 77 -11.17 15.73 -3.37
C ASN A 77 -10.93 14.61 -4.40
N LEU A 78 -11.94 13.78 -4.67
CA LEU A 78 -11.81 12.70 -5.65
C LEU A 78 -11.64 13.23 -7.08
N GLU A 79 -12.15 14.39 -7.43
CA GLU A 79 -11.83 15.03 -8.72
C GLU A 79 -10.32 15.28 -8.85
N MET A 80 -9.67 15.78 -7.78
CA MET A 80 -8.23 15.99 -7.75
C MET A 80 -7.45 14.67 -7.79
N PHE A 81 -7.92 13.66 -7.06
CA PHE A 81 -7.35 12.31 -7.09
C PHE A 81 -7.33 11.74 -8.50
N VAL A 82 -8.49 11.75 -9.17
CA VAL A 82 -8.64 11.25 -10.55
C VAL A 82 -7.72 12.00 -11.52
N ASN A 83 -7.61 13.33 -11.39
CA ASN A 83 -6.73 14.12 -12.25
C ASN A 83 -5.25 13.76 -12.07
N CYS A 84 -4.78 13.47 -10.85
CA CYS A 84 -3.41 12.98 -10.62
C CYS A 84 -3.18 11.66 -11.35
N TRP A 85 -4.06 10.69 -11.14
CA TRP A 85 -3.92 9.36 -11.72
C TRP A 85 -4.05 9.34 -13.25
N LYS A 86 -4.86 10.20 -13.83
CA LYS A 86 -4.93 10.39 -15.28
C LYS A 86 -3.62 10.93 -15.89
N ILE A 87 -2.90 11.78 -15.16
CA ILE A 87 -1.59 12.26 -15.60
C ILE A 87 -0.57 11.14 -15.55
N TRP A 88 -0.60 10.32 -14.50
CA TRP A 88 0.38 9.25 -14.30
C TRP A 88 0.12 8.02 -15.16
N LEU A 89 -1.16 7.65 -15.34
CA LEU A 89 -1.60 6.45 -16.09
C LEU A 89 -2.68 6.80 -17.13
N PRO A 90 -2.36 7.64 -18.14
CA PRO A 90 -3.35 8.14 -19.11
C PRO A 90 -4.02 7.03 -19.93
N ASP A 91 -3.33 5.91 -20.12
CA ASP A 91 -3.88 4.77 -20.88
C ASP A 91 -4.84 3.90 -20.06
N LYS A 92 -4.75 3.94 -18.72
CA LYS A 92 -5.58 3.17 -17.79
C LYS A 92 -6.71 4.00 -17.18
N CYS A 93 -6.48 5.29 -16.91
CA CYS A 93 -7.41 6.18 -16.21
C CYS A 93 -8.20 7.07 -17.18
N LYS A 94 -9.50 6.84 -17.26
CA LYS A 94 -10.44 7.64 -18.06
C LYS A 94 -11.11 8.72 -17.23
N ASP A 95 -11.69 9.70 -17.91
CA ASP A 95 -12.56 10.71 -17.28
C ASP A 95 -13.78 10.04 -16.69
N ILE A 96 -14.09 10.40 -15.43
CA ILE A 96 -15.30 9.96 -14.74
C ILE A 96 -16.06 11.16 -14.18
N LYS A 97 -17.39 11.00 -14.09
CA LYS A 97 -18.27 11.89 -13.33
C LYS A 97 -19.03 11.07 -12.31
N ILE A 98 -18.75 11.29 -11.03
CA ILE A 98 -19.44 10.61 -9.93
C ILE A 98 -20.75 11.39 -9.67
N ILE A 99 -21.89 10.66 -9.68
CA ILE A 99 -23.23 11.20 -9.51
C ILE A 99 -23.89 10.41 -8.38
N ALA A 100 -23.97 11.01 -7.20
CA ALA A 100 -24.63 10.42 -6.04
C ALA A 100 -26.13 10.73 -6.02
N ASP A 101 -26.95 9.87 -5.42
CA ASP A 101 -28.38 10.15 -5.22
C ASP A 101 -28.57 11.35 -4.28
N GLU A 102 -27.68 11.52 -3.29
CA GLU A 102 -27.66 12.66 -2.38
C GLU A 102 -26.23 13.03 -2.03
N GLU A 103 -25.89 14.32 -2.18
CA GLU A 103 -24.62 14.88 -1.74
C GLU A 103 -24.84 15.62 -0.41
N ILE A 104 -24.04 15.27 0.60
CA ILE A 104 -24.22 15.78 1.96
C ILE A 104 -23.01 16.62 2.39
N ASP A 105 -23.28 17.80 2.91
CA ASP A 105 -22.32 18.56 3.72
C ASP A 105 -22.59 18.27 5.19
N GLU A 106 -21.73 17.49 5.82
CA GLU A 106 -21.86 17.23 7.23
C GLU A 106 -20.96 18.11 8.09
N PRO A 107 -21.47 18.58 9.26
CA PRO A 107 -20.65 19.31 10.19
C PRO A 107 -19.53 18.43 10.75
N VAL A 108 -18.35 19.00 10.84
CA VAL A 108 -17.16 18.33 11.38
C VAL A 108 -17.27 18.20 12.88
N LYS A 109 -17.32 16.98 13.39
CA LYS A 109 -17.17 16.68 14.82
C LYS A 109 -15.74 16.19 15.05
N LEU A 110 -14.85 17.10 15.44
CA LEU A 110 -13.46 16.74 15.70
C LEU A 110 -13.30 16.02 17.04
N ASN A 111 -12.65 14.87 17.00
CA ASN A 111 -12.11 14.19 18.17
C ASN A 111 -10.67 13.76 17.89
N ASN A 112 -9.99 13.22 18.90
CA ASN A 112 -8.61 12.72 18.77
C ASN A 112 -8.53 11.22 18.57
N ASP A 113 -9.67 10.54 18.51
CA ASP A 113 -9.73 9.10 18.36
C ASP A 113 -9.47 8.69 16.90
N ALA A 114 -8.74 7.59 16.74
CA ALA A 114 -8.29 7.11 15.45
C ALA A 114 -8.48 5.61 15.30
N ILE A 115 -8.59 5.19 14.05
CA ILE A 115 -8.38 3.80 13.63
C ILE A 115 -7.17 3.72 12.73
N MET A 116 -6.56 2.54 12.68
CA MET A 116 -5.33 2.33 11.93
C MET A 116 -5.36 0.99 11.21
N CYS A 117 -4.93 0.96 9.94
CA CYS A 117 -4.58 -0.29 9.28
C CYS A 117 -3.29 -0.86 9.87
N PHE A 118 -3.31 -2.15 10.22
CA PHE A 118 -2.20 -2.82 10.87
C PHE A 118 -1.84 -4.11 10.16
N SER A 119 -0.65 -4.13 9.57
CA SER A 119 -0.13 -5.30 8.84
C SER A 119 0.88 -6.13 9.65
N GLY A 120 1.31 -5.63 10.81
CA GLY A 120 2.38 -6.22 11.62
C GLY A 120 3.79 -6.05 11.03
N GLY A 121 3.93 -5.39 9.88
CA GLY A 121 5.23 -5.02 9.29
C GLY A 121 5.84 -3.79 9.95
N LEU A 122 7.12 -3.52 9.69
CA LEU A 122 7.89 -2.44 10.31
C LEU A 122 7.14 -1.11 10.32
N ASP A 123 6.60 -0.70 9.17
CA ASP A 123 5.96 0.61 9.02
C ASP A 123 4.74 0.75 9.95
N SER A 124 3.86 -0.26 9.98
CA SER A 124 2.68 -0.26 10.85
C SER A 124 3.02 -0.43 12.32
N VAL A 125 4.04 -1.23 12.65
CA VAL A 125 4.52 -1.43 14.03
C VAL A 125 5.13 -0.14 14.58
N ALA A 126 5.98 0.54 13.81
CA ALA A 126 6.58 1.81 14.20
C ALA A 126 5.52 2.91 14.35
N THR A 127 4.54 3.00 13.44
CA THR A 127 3.43 3.94 13.55
C THR A 127 2.58 3.69 14.80
N LEU A 128 2.21 2.44 15.08
CA LEU A 128 1.46 2.08 16.29
C LEU A 128 2.21 2.52 17.54
N TYR A 129 3.50 2.16 17.63
CA TYR A 129 4.36 2.51 18.77
C TYR A 129 4.50 4.03 18.95
N ARG A 130 4.73 4.78 17.86
CA ARG A 130 4.83 6.23 17.87
C ARG A 130 3.61 6.90 18.49
N HIS A 131 2.41 6.51 18.01
CA HIS A 131 1.16 7.05 18.54
C HIS A 131 0.89 6.61 19.98
N HIS A 132 1.18 5.35 20.32
CA HIS A 132 1.02 4.81 21.66
C HIS A 132 1.94 5.52 22.68
N LYS A 133 3.19 5.81 22.30
CA LYS A 133 4.17 6.50 23.17
C LYS A 133 4.13 8.04 23.08
N GLY A 134 3.22 8.62 22.30
CA GLY A 134 3.14 10.07 22.15
C GLY A 134 4.27 10.69 21.31
N LEU A 135 4.95 9.90 20.49
CA LEU A 135 6.11 10.32 19.69
C LEU A 135 5.74 10.97 18.35
N ALA A 136 4.46 10.96 17.98
CA ALA A 136 4.00 11.57 16.73
C ALA A 136 3.75 13.09 16.82
N GLY A 137 4.16 13.73 17.90
CA GLY A 137 4.07 15.17 18.11
C GLY A 137 2.62 15.68 18.04
N ARG A 138 2.37 16.75 17.29
CA ARG A 138 1.01 17.29 17.11
C ARG A 138 0.07 16.37 16.33
N ASN A 139 0.61 15.43 15.58
CA ASN A 139 -0.17 14.42 14.86
C ASN A 139 -0.51 13.20 15.72
N ASN A 140 -0.11 13.19 16.99
CA ASN A 140 -0.41 12.07 17.88
C ASN A 140 -1.92 11.90 18.03
N ARG A 141 -2.40 10.66 17.87
CA ARG A 141 -3.81 10.30 17.97
C ARG A 141 -3.99 9.14 18.93
N ASN A 142 -5.18 9.07 19.49
CA ASN A 142 -5.60 8.02 20.38
C ASN A 142 -6.15 6.85 19.55
N ILE A 143 -5.29 5.90 19.20
CA ILE A 143 -5.70 4.72 18.41
C ILE A 143 -6.66 3.88 19.25
N LYS A 144 -7.84 3.59 18.70
CA LYS A 144 -8.90 2.79 19.32
C LYS A 144 -9.06 1.41 18.71
N LYS A 145 -8.80 1.30 17.40
CA LYS A 145 -8.96 0.04 16.66
C LYS A 145 -7.81 -0.13 15.70
N LEU A 146 -7.37 -1.38 15.58
CA LEU A 146 -6.45 -1.83 14.54
C LEU A 146 -7.21 -2.72 13.57
N LEU A 147 -7.08 -2.49 12.26
CA LEU A 147 -7.73 -3.27 11.22
C LEU A 147 -6.71 -4.09 10.44
N ALA A 148 -6.85 -5.42 10.46
CA ALA A 148 -6.10 -6.32 9.58
C ALA A 148 -6.99 -6.71 8.40
N ILE A 149 -6.63 -6.28 7.20
CA ILE A 149 -7.45 -6.44 5.98
C ILE A 149 -6.84 -7.54 5.12
N THR A 150 -7.70 -8.48 4.66
CA THR A 150 -7.33 -9.61 3.80
C THR A 150 -8.28 -9.83 2.64
N GLY A 151 -7.92 -10.75 1.73
CA GLY A 151 -8.63 -10.99 0.49
C GLY A 151 -8.42 -9.88 -0.52
N SER A 152 -7.44 -9.01 -0.26
CA SER A 152 -6.88 -8.09 -1.23
C SER A 152 -5.84 -8.81 -2.08
N ARG A 153 -5.55 -8.33 -3.28
CA ARG A 153 -4.68 -8.97 -4.30
C ARG A 153 -3.20 -9.13 -3.91
N ASN A 154 -2.85 -8.95 -2.65
CA ASN A 154 -1.46 -8.77 -2.24
C ASN A 154 -0.61 -10.03 -2.11
N ILE A 155 -1.20 -11.22 -1.98
CA ILE A 155 -0.41 -12.44 -1.76
C ILE A 155 -0.84 -13.61 -2.65
N SER A 156 -2.15 -13.85 -2.82
CA SER A 156 -2.64 -15.03 -3.50
C SER A 156 -2.33 -15.06 -5.00
N ASP A 157 -2.44 -13.90 -5.67
CA ASP A 157 -2.35 -13.83 -7.13
C ASP A 157 -0.92 -13.88 -7.64
N ALA A 158 0.03 -13.33 -6.89
CA ALA A 158 1.42 -13.25 -7.30
C ALA A 158 2.18 -14.60 -7.23
N ARG A 159 1.64 -15.63 -6.57
CA ARG A 159 2.39 -16.84 -6.20
C ARG A 159 1.73 -18.17 -6.50
N GLY A 160 0.53 -18.20 -7.06
CA GLY A 160 -0.18 -19.43 -7.41
C GLY A 160 -0.51 -20.31 -6.20
N TYR A 161 -0.63 -19.75 -5.00
CA TYR A 161 -1.07 -20.50 -3.84
C TYR A 161 -2.53 -20.92 -4.02
N ASN A 162 -2.82 -22.18 -3.70
CA ASN A 162 -4.21 -22.62 -3.58
C ASN A 162 -4.87 -22.00 -2.34
N ASP A 163 -6.18 -21.96 -2.31
CA ASP A 163 -6.98 -21.35 -1.24
C ASP A 163 -6.63 -21.85 0.17
N GLU A 164 -6.29 -23.13 0.32
CA GLU A 164 -5.97 -23.72 1.61
C GLU A 164 -4.60 -23.26 2.12
N THR A 165 -3.59 -23.24 1.25
CA THR A 165 -2.25 -22.72 1.59
C THR A 165 -2.33 -21.24 1.97
N TYR A 166 -3.12 -20.46 1.24
CA TYR A 166 -3.34 -19.05 1.55
C TYR A 166 -3.99 -18.85 2.92
N LYS A 167 -5.04 -19.62 3.24
CA LYS A 167 -5.72 -19.58 4.54
C LYS A 167 -4.77 -19.89 5.69
N GLU A 168 -3.91 -20.90 5.54
CA GLU A 168 -2.93 -21.27 6.55
C GLU A 168 -1.88 -20.17 6.78
N ILE A 169 -1.31 -19.64 5.70
CA ILE A 169 -0.34 -18.54 5.76
C ILE A 169 -0.98 -17.34 6.46
N TYR A 170 -2.20 -16.99 6.05
CA TYR A 170 -2.91 -15.86 6.59
C TYR A 170 -3.21 -16.03 8.08
N LYS A 171 -3.66 -17.20 8.51
CA LYS A 171 -3.88 -17.51 9.92
C LYS A 171 -2.64 -17.30 10.77
N LYS A 172 -1.47 -17.75 10.30
CA LYS A 172 -0.19 -17.52 10.97
C LYS A 172 0.17 -16.04 11.06
N ARG A 173 -0.08 -15.27 9.99
CA ARG A 173 0.12 -13.81 10.01
C ARG A 173 -0.77 -13.12 11.03
N LEU A 174 -2.06 -13.48 11.09
CA LEU A 174 -3.00 -12.92 12.06
C LEU A 174 -2.55 -13.17 13.50
N ILE A 175 -2.18 -14.41 13.84
CA ILE A 175 -1.67 -14.75 15.18
C ILE A 175 -0.49 -13.85 15.55
N ARG A 176 0.40 -13.57 14.62
CA ARG A 176 1.55 -12.70 14.85
C ARG A 176 1.17 -11.24 15.01
N MET A 177 0.26 -10.73 14.16
CA MET A 177 -0.29 -9.38 14.29
C MET A 177 -0.95 -9.18 15.66
N GLU A 178 -1.78 -10.14 16.10
CA GLU A 178 -2.43 -10.13 17.41
C GLU A 178 -1.42 -10.18 18.55
N SER A 179 -0.39 -11.00 18.44
CA SER A 179 0.67 -11.09 19.43
C SER A 179 1.41 -9.76 19.60
N ILE A 180 1.80 -9.10 18.50
CA ILE A 180 2.48 -7.80 18.55
C ILE A 180 1.58 -6.71 19.13
N SER A 181 0.33 -6.64 18.66
CA SER A 181 -0.60 -5.60 19.09
C SER A 181 -1.01 -5.75 20.54
N SER A 182 -1.24 -7.00 21.01
CA SER A 182 -1.65 -7.29 22.38
C SER A 182 -0.56 -6.96 23.41
N ASP A 183 0.71 -6.99 23.03
CA ASP A 183 1.83 -6.57 23.89
C ASP A 183 1.75 -5.07 24.26
N LEU A 184 1.07 -4.27 23.43
CA LEU A 184 0.73 -2.86 23.74
C LEU A 184 -0.72 -2.67 24.21
N GLY A 185 -1.47 -3.75 24.42
CA GLY A 185 -2.87 -3.71 24.89
C GLY A 185 -3.91 -3.42 23.80
N PHE A 186 -3.59 -3.66 22.51
CA PHE A 186 -4.51 -3.47 21.40
C PHE A 186 -5.07 -4.80 20.88
N ASN A 187 -6.34 -4.76 20.45
CA ASN A 187 -6.98 -5.84 19.72
C ASN A 187 -7.03 -5.50 18.22
N VAL A 188 -6.96 -6.52 17.38
CA VAL A 188 -7.06 -6.40 15.93
C VAL A 188 -8.42 -6.86 15.45
N VAL A 189 -9.10 -6.03 14.67
CA VAL A 189 -10.33 -6.39 13.95
C VAL A 189 -9.96 -7.00 12.61
N HIS A 190 -10.41 -8.20 12.36
CA HIS A 190 -10.15 -8.91 11.10
C HIS A 190 -11.20 -8.54 10.06
N VAL A 191 -10.75 -7.99 8.96
CA VAL A 191 -11.59 -7.61 7.82
C VAL A 191 -11.23 -8.48 6.62
N LEU A 192 -12.23 -9.07 5.98
CA LEU A 192 -12.05 -9.86 4.77
C LEU A 192 -12.79 -9.22 3.60
N THR A 193 -12.18 -9.21 2.43
CA THR A 193 -12.82 -8.87 1.16
C THR A 193 -12.54 -9.93 0.10
N ASN A 194 -13.40 -10.06 -0.88
CA ASN A 194 -13.18 -10.91 -2.05
C ASN A 194 -12.74 -10.09 -3.28
N LEU A 195 -12.01 -9.01 -3.10
CA LEU A 195 -11.54 -8.16 -4.20
C LEU A 195 -10.69 -8.94 -5.23
N THR A 196 -9.99 -10.00 -4.77
CA THR A 196 -9.26 -10.92 -5.64
C THR A 196 -10.11 -11.57 -6.73
N ASP A 197 -11.42 -11.70 -6.52
CA ASP A 197 -12.34 -12.33 -7.46
C ASP A 197 -12.79 -11.39 -8.58
N THR A 198 -12.32 -10.13 -8.58
CA THR A 198 -12.69 -9.14 -9.59
C THR A 198 -11.56 -8.84 -10.57
N ASP A 199 -11.93 -8.52 -11.81
CA ASP A 199 -10.97 -8.10 -12.82
C ASP A 199 -10.52 -6.65 -12.57
N THR A 200 -9.23 -6.40 -12.74
CA THR A 200 -8.64 -5.04 -12.76
C THR A 200 -7.57 -4.94 -13.82
N ILE A 201 -7.36 -3.74 -14.35
CA ILE A 201 -6.25 -3.39 -15.23
C ILE A 201 -5.10 -2.69 -14.48
N PHE A 202 -5.30 -2.46 -13.18
CA PHE A 202 -4.31 -1.82 -12.33
C PHE A 202 -3.45 -2.86 -11.61
N GLU A 203 -2.20 -2.51 -11.36
CA GLU A 203 -1.34 -3.29 -10.49
C GLU A 203 -1.77 -3.12 -9.03
N TRP A 204 -1.50 -4.11 -8.21
CA TRP A 204 -1.76 -4.00 -6.77
C TRP A 204 -1.09 -2.75 -6.15
N GLY A 205 0.13 -2.43 -6.61
CA GLY A 205 0.86 -1.24 -6.19
C GLY A 205 0.16 0.08 -6.47
N ASP A 206 -0.79 0.13 -7.43
CA ASP A 206 -1.56 1.32 -7.75
C ASP A 206 -2.75 1.51 -6.78
N GLU A 207 -3.53 0.46 -6.53
CA GLU A 207 -4.87 0.55 -5.94
C GLU A 207 -4.97 0.27 -4.42
N PHE A 208 -3.96 -0.34 -3.79
CA PHE A 208 -4.07 -0.89 -2.44
C PHE A 208 -4.39 0.13 -1.34
N ILE A 209 -3.90 1.36 -1.44
CA ILE A 209 -4.16 2.39 -0.43
C ILE A 209 -5.61 2.85 -0.46
N ALA A 210 -6.21 3.03 -1.63
CA ALA A 210 -7.62 3.37 -1.74
C ALA A 210 -8.50 2.29 -1.08
N LEU A 211 -8.16 1.00 -1.28
CA LEU A 211 -8.83 -0.11 -0.60
C LEU A 211 -8.71 0.01 0.93
N TYR A 212 -7.50 0.19 1.46
CA TYR A 212 -7.30 0.23 2.91
C TYR A 212 -7.98 1.44 3.55
N ILE A 213 -7.89 2.61 2.92
CA ILE A 213 -8.58 3.82 3.38
C ILE A 213 -10.09 3.60 3.33
N SER A 214 -10.65 3.02 2.28
CA SER A 214 -12.08 2.75 2.16
C SER A 214 -12.62 1.87 3.29
N VAL A 215 -11.88 0.84 3.68
CA VAL A 215 -12.26 0.00 4.83
C VAL A 215 -12.23 0.78 6.14
N MET A 216 -11.23 1.64 6.35
CA MET A 216 -11.21 2.52 7.53
C MET A 216 -12.38 3.52 7.51
N MET A 217 -12.75 4.04 6.33
CA MET A 217 -13.88 4.98 6.19
C MET A 217 -15.23 4.38 6.63
N LEU A 218 -15.37 3.06 6.70
CA LEU A 218 -16.57 2.44 7.29
C LEU A 218 -16.83 2.92 8.72
N TYR A 219 -15.84 3.40 9.42
CA TYR A 219 -15.92 3.87 10.81
C TYR A 219 -15.94 5.41 10.96
N GLN A 220 -16.07 6.16 9.86
CA GLN A 220 -15.91 7.61 9.83
C GLN A 220 -16.90 8.40 10.72
N ASP A 221 -18.02 7.82 11.10
CA ASP A 221 -18.99 8.48 11.99
C ASP A 221 -18.55 8.44 13.46
N ASN A 222 -17.64 7.54 13.81
CA ASN A 222 -17.14 7.33 15.18
C ASN A 222 -15.69 7.84 15.36
N TYR A 223 -14.87 7.77 14.31
CA TYR A 223 -13.44 8.10 14.35
C TYR A 223 -13.08 9.12 13.28
N ASN A 224 -12.60 10.28 13.70
CA ASN A 224 -12.27 11.38 12.78
C ASN A 224 -10.83 11.34 12.26
N ASN A 225 -10.04 10.32 12.64
CA ASN A 225 -8.68 10.17 12.16
C ASN A 225 -8.47 8.75 11.64
N LEU A 226 -8.03 8.66 10.40
CA LEU A 226 -7.62 7.41 9.76
C LEU A 226 -6.11 7.41 9.64
N ILE A 227 -5.42 6.46 10.24
CA ILE A 227 -3.96 6.39 10.24
C ILE A 227 -3.51 5.28 9.28
N MET A 228 -2.72 5.68 8.29
CA MET A 228 -1.96 4.79 7.43
C MET A 228 -0.47 4.94 7.74
N ALA A 229 0.21 3.82 7.92
CA ALA A 229 1.65 3.82 7.95
C ALA A 229 2.18 4.04 6.52
N SER A 230 3.11 4.97 6.34
CA SER A 230 3.80 5.13 5.07
C SER A 230 4.83 4.03 4.89
N ASP A 231 4.82 3.39 3.75
CA ASP A 231 5.88 2.49 3.28
C ASP A 231 6.93 3.22 2.44
N GLU A 232 6.64 4.46 2.04
CA GLU A 232 7.54 5.34 1.30
C GLU A 232 8.17 6.41 2.19
N PHE A 233 9.41 6.75 1.85
CA PHE A 233 10.15 7.87 2.41
C PHE A 233 10.12 9.05 1.41
N VAL A 234 9.73 10.25 1.88
CA VAL A 234 9.65 11.46 1.03
C VAL A 234 10.99 12.14 0.80
N GLY A 235 12.09 11.41 0.92
CA GLY A 235 13.40 11.91 0.55
C GLY A 235 13.48 12.26 -0.92
N GLN A 236 14.43 13.13 -1.26
CA GLN A 236 14.72 13.47 -2.64
C GLN A 236 15.01 12.18 -3.44
N ASP A 237 14.41 12.03 -4.61
CA ASP A 237 14.54 10.87 -5.50
C ASP A 237 13.99 9.54 -4.92
N SER A 238 13.17 9.60 -3.87
CA SER A 238 12.58 8.41 -3.24
C SER A 238 11.07 8.32 -3.41
N ILE A 239 10.41 9.36 -3.93
CA ILE A 239 8.97 9.35 -4.18
C ILE A 239 8.70 8.63 -5.49
N VAL A 240 7.92 7.56 -5.42
CA VAL A 240 7.50 6.76 -6.59
C VAL A 240 6.12 7.20 -7.04
N VAL A 241 5.98 7.57 -8.29
CA VAL A 241 4.70 7.81 -8.95
C VAL A 241 4.73 7.21 -10.36
N PRO A 242 3.67 6.47 -10.78
CA PRO A 242 2.49 6.14 -9.98
C PRO A 242 2.79 5.09 -8.91
N HIS A 243 2.21 5.26 -7.72
CA HIS A 243 2.19 4.28 -6.65
C HIS A 243 1.05 4.62 -5.68
N GLY A 244 0.38 3.61 -5.14
CA GLY A 244 -0.77 3.80 -4.26
C GLY A 244 -0.42 4.55 -2.98
N SER A 245 0.76 4.28 -2.40
CA SER A 245 1.23 4.96 -1.19
C SER A 245 2.10 6.17 -1.54
N ASN A 246 1.53 7.20 -2.13
CA ASN A 246 2.27 8.42 -2.44
C ASN A 246 1.73 9.63 -1.66
N PRO A 247 2.57 10.61 -1.31
CA PRO A 247 2.17 11.76 -0.50
C PRO A 247 1.36 12.80 -1.29
N ILE A 248 1.19 12.64 -2.60
CA ILE A 248 0.48 13.59 -3.46
C ILE A 248 -1.00 13.25 -3.48
N SER A 249 -1.38 12.11 -4.10
CA SER A 249 -2.79 11.76 -4.30
C SER A 249 -3.48 11.27 -3.02
N ASN A 250 -2.74 10.70 -2.06
CA ASN A 250 -3.34 10.19 -0.81
C ASN A 250 -4.05 11.28 -0.01
N ASN A 251 -3.57 12.53 -0.08
CA ASN A 251 -4.22 13.66 0.58
C ASN A 251 -5.64 13.95 0.05
N PHE A 252 -6.00 13.43 -1.12
CA PHE A 252 -7.32 13.56 -1.70
C PHE A 252 -8.27 12.40 -1.33
N LEU A 253 -7.81 11.40 -0.57
CA LEU A 253 -8.64 10.31 -0.05
C LEU A 253 -9.16 10.64 1.36
N GLN A 254 -9.69 11.81 1.55
CA GLN A 254 -10.27 12.28 2.81
C GLN A 254 -11.51 13.15 2.56
N SER A 255 -12.27 13.44 3.63
CA SER A 255 -13.41 14.36 3.60
C SER A 255 -13.36 15.27 4.82
N ASN A 256 -14.36 16.15 4.97
CA ASN A 256 -14.51 16.95 6.18
C ASN A 256 -14.87 16.12 7.43
N LYS A 257 -15.36 14.88 7.26
CA LYS A 257 -15.68 13.97 8.38
C LYS A 257 -14.46 13.42 9.08
N PHE A 258 -13.38 13.19 8.35
CA PHE A 258 -12.17 12.58 8.87
C PHE A 258 -10.91 13.14 8.20
N LYS A 259 -9.84 13.09 8.93
CA LYS A 259 -8.50 13.40 8.45
C LYS A 259 -7.73 12.11 8.20
N LEU A 260 -7.17 11.97 7.01
CA LEU A 260 -6.19 10.94 6.73
C LEU A 260 -4.81 11.39 7.25
N ILE A 261 -4.17 10.54 8.03
CA ILE A 261 -2.82 10.76 8.55
C ILE A 261 -1.92 9.66 7.98
N THR A 262 -1.05 10.03 7.06
CA THR A 262 0.01 9.15 6.58
C THR A 262 1.22 9.35 7.48
N ASP A 263 1.41 8.44 8.46
CA ASP A 263 2.47 8.55 9.45
C ASP A 263 3.78 7.95 8.96
N GLY A 264 4.89 8.57 9.32
CA GLY A 264 6.24 8.05 9.08
C GLY A 264 6.80 8.30 7.67
N GLN A 265 6.14 9.05 6.79
CA GLN A 265 6.63 9.33 5.44
C GLN A 265 7.93 10.15 5.38
N PHE A 266 8.32 10.80 6.47
CA PHE A 266 9.60 11.52 6.62
C PHE A 266 10.68 10.69 7.35
N MET A 267 10.41 9.41 7.58
CA MET A 267 11.29 8.48 8.28
C MET A 267 11.78 7.40 7.33
N THR A 268 13.08 7.18 7.31
CA THR A 268 13.66 5.99 6.68
C THR A 268 13.25 4.74 7.47
N ARG A 269 13.45 3.55 6.89
CA ARG A 269 13.23 2.29 7.63
C ARG A 269 14.16 2.16 8.85
N LEU A 270 15.34 2.79 8.81
CA LEU A 270 16.25 2.84 9.93
C LEU A 270 15.68 3.72 11.06
N ASP A 271 15.14 4.90 10.73
CA ASP A 271 14.48 5.77 11.73
C ASP A 271 13.29 5.07 12.39
N LYS A 272 12.53 4.28 11.62
CA LYS A 272 11.41 3.48 12.13
C LYS A 272 11.89 2.40 13.09
N LEU A 273 12.98 1.71 12.76
CA LEU A 273 13.61 0.74 13.68
C LEU A 273 14.15 1.40 14.95
N GLU A 274 14.83 2.54 14.81
CA GLU A 274 15.27 3.34 15.96
C GLU A 274 14.11 3.75 16.87
N THR A 275 12.96 4.05 16.30
CA THR A 275 11.75 4.40 17.06
C THR A 275 11.30 3.26 17.98
N ILE A 276 11.43 2.01 17.51
CA ILE A 276 10.97 0.81 18.27
C ILE A 276 12.12 0.05 18.93
N LYS A 277 13.32 0.61 19.02
CA LYS A 277 14.52 -0.08 19.52
C LYS A 277 14.37 -0.67 20.91
N ASP A 278 13.60 -0.01 21.77
CA ASP A 278 13.34 -0.46 23.14
C ASP A 278 12.17 -1.45 23.25
N TRP A 279 11.58 -1.85 22.11
CA TRP A 279 10.52 -2.83 22.04
C TRP A 279 11.04 -4.15 21.42
N ASP A 280 11.83 -4.87 22.20
CA ASP A 280 12.51 -6.12 21.80
C ASP A 280 11.53 -7.15 21.22
N PHE A 281 10.33 -7.25 21.82
CA PHE A 281 9.29 -8.16 21.32
C PHE A 281 8.90 -7.85 19.87
N ALA A 282 8.69 -6.58 19.52
CA ALA A 282 8.34 -6.20 18.16
C ALA A 282 9.49 -6.43 17.19
N LEU A 283 10.73 -6.08 17.57
CA LEU A 283 11.92 -6.31 16.73
C LEU A 283 12.06 -7.77 16.31
N LYS A 284 11.70 -8.72 17.19
CA LYS A 284 11.77 -10.16 16.93
C LYS A 284 10.56 -10.73 16.22
N ASN A 285 9.38 -10.08 16.33
CA ASN A 285 8.11 -10.65 15.87
C ASN A 285 7.47 -9.94 14.67
N MET A 286 7.96 -8.77 14.23
CA MET A 286 7.35 -8.07 13.11
C MET A 286 7.39 -8.87 11.80
N LEU A 287 6.36 -8.63 10.97
CA LEU A 287 6.12 -9.35 9.74
C LEU A 287 6.93 -8.76 8.58
N ALA A 288 8.17 -9.25 8.41
CA ALA A 288 9.06 -8.80 7.35
C ALA A 288 9.07 -9.68 6.09
N CYS A 289 8.35 -10.82 6.10
CA CYS A 289 8.45 -11.82 5.03
C CYS A 289 7.19 -11.90 4.17
N ASP A 290 7.35 -11.90 2.83
CA ASP A 290 6.26 -12.17 1.90
C ASP A 290 6.11 -13.66 1.58
N GLU A 291 7.20 -14.43 1.66
CA GLU A 291 7.24 -15.83 1.25
C GLU A 291 6.84 -16.82 2.35
N CYS A 292 6.57 -16.29 3.45
CA CYS A 292 5.88 -16.87 4.59
C CYS A 292 6.18 -18.29 5.06
N TYR A 293 6.36 -18.30 6.30
CA TYR A 293 6.01 -19.24 7.34
C TYR A 293 6.21 -20.70 6.93
N THR A 294 7.40 -21.10 7.15
CA THR A 294 7.83 -22.47 7.25
C THR A 294 7.08 -23.15 8.39
N GLU A 295 7.28 -24.43 8.57
CA GLU A 295 6.75 -25.21 9.69
C GLU A 295 7.20 -24.67 11.06
N THR A 296 8.34 -23.94 11.07
CA THR A 296 8.95 -23.40 12.29
C THR A 296 8.32 -22.09 12.81
N ASN A 297 7.37 -21.49 12.10
CA ASN A 297 6.84 -20.17 12.37
C ASN A 297 7.88 -19.02 12.31
N LYS A 298 9.08 -19.26 11.79
CA LYS A 298 10.09 -18.23 11.53
C LYS A 298 9.89 -17.59 10.17
N LEU A 299 10.53 -16.47 9.94
CA LEU A 299 10.60 -15.84 8.63
C LEU A 299 11.62 -16.57 7.75
N CYS A 300 11.45 -16.60 6.43
CA CYS A 300 12.30 -17.41 5.55
C CYS A 300 13.79 -17.00 5.58
N GLY A 301 14.10 -15.75 5.82
CA GLY A 301 15.47 -15.21 5.85
C GLY A 301 16.12 -14.98 4.49
N LYS A 302 15.47 -15.36 3.37
CA LYS A 302 16.05 -15.35 2.00
C LYS A 302 15.36 -14.36 1.06
N CYS A 303 14.07 -14.07 1.26
CA CYS A 303 13.37 -13.13 0.39
C CYS A 303 13.93 -11.70 0.57
N TYR A 304 13.70 -10.85 -0.44
CA TYR A 304 14.25 -9.50 -0.43
C TYR A 304 13.86 -8.69 0.83
N LYS A 305 12.63 -8.84 1.34
CA LYS A 305 12.18 -8.16 2.57
C LYS A 305 12.94 -8.63 3.81
N CYS A 306 13.20 -9.95 3.92
CA CYS A 306 14.03 -10.47 5.01
C CYS A 306 15.47 -9.96 4.92
N LEU A 307 16.05 -9.95 3.71
CA LEU A 307 17.40 -9.45 3.48
C LEU A 307 17.49 -7.96 3.82
N VAL A 308 16.56 -7.13 3.34
CA VAL A 308 16.53 -5.69 3.67
C VAL A 308 16.40 -5.48 5.19
N THR A 309 15.58 -6.28 5.87
CA THR A 309 15.42 -6.14 7.33
C THR A 309 16.71 -6.52 8.09
N LYS A 310 17.37 -7.61 7.68
CA LYS A 310 18.69 -7.98 8.23
C LYS A 310 19.74 -6.89 7.99
N LEU A 311 19.76 -6.32 6.76
CA LEU A 311 20.64 -5.21 6.41
C LEU A 311 20.42 -4.01 7.34
N ASN A 312 19.15 -3.62 7.58
CA ASN A 312 18.82 -2.50 8.44
C ASN A 312 19.26 -2.75 9.90
N TYR A 313 19.08 -3.96 10.44
CA TYR A 313 19.61 -4.31 11.75
C TYR A 313 21.14 -4.20 11.83
N LYS A 314 21.85 -4.66 10.80
CA LYS A 314 23.31 -4.54 10.73
C LYS A 314 23.76 -3.09 10.56
N ALA A 315 23.05 -2.30 9.76
CA ALA A 315 23.32 -0.88 9.57
C ALA A 315 23.18 -0.08 10.88
N LEU A 316 22.26 -0.49 11.77
CA LEU A 316 22.06 0.11 13.10
C LEU A 316 22.92 -0.54 14.20
N ASN A 317 23.76 -1.50 13.87
CA ASN A 317 24.55 -2.28 14.85
C ASN A 317 23.70 -2.95 15.94
N TYR A 318 22.46 -3.36 15.61
CA TYR A 318 21.62 -4.05 16.58
C TYR A 318 22.13 -5.47 16.84
N ASN A 319 22.26 -5.80 18.12
CA ASN A 319 22.65 -7.14 18.57
C ASN A 319 21.41 -8.06 18.62
N ILE A 320 20.92 -8.45 17.46
CA ILE A 320 19.79 -9.37 17.30
C ILE A 320 20.29 -10.72 16.82
N ASP A 321 19.90 -11.78 17.54
CA ASP A 321 20.16 -13.16 17.10
C ASP A 321 19.19 -13.53 15.95
N PHE A 322 19.69 -13.59 14.74
CA PHE A 322 18.92 -13.98 13.57
C PHE A 322 18.42 -15.42 13.61
N ASN A 323 19.06 -16.29 14.42
CA ASN A 323 18.56 -17.65 14.62
C ASN A 323 17.21 -17.70 15.32
N GLU A 324 16.85 -16.70 16.11
CA GLU A 324 15.53 -16.63 16.76
C GLU A 324 14.43 -16.25 15.76
N ILE A 325 14.75 -15.48 14.70
CA ILE A 325 13.79 -14.83 13.82
C ILE A 325 13.64 -15.57 12.47
N TYR A 326 14.75 -16.05 11.92
CA TYR A 326 14.81 -16.56 10.56
C TYR A 326 15.18 -18.04 10.49
N ASP A 327 14.63 -18.76 9.49
CA ASP A 327 15.07 -20.11 9.16
C ASP A 327 16.47 -20.11 8.55
N ASP A 328 16.75 -19.14 7.68
CA ASP A 328 18.09 -18.85 7.24
C ASP A 328 18.61 -17.60 7.99
N PRO A 329 19.43 -17.78 9.03
CA PRO A 329 19.98 -16.67 9.81
C PRO A 329 21.20 -16.02 9.14
N SER A 330 21.70 -16.55 8.04
CA SER A 330 22.92 -16.07 7.40
C SER A 330 22.78 -14.58 6.99
N PHE A 331 23.90 -13.88 7.12
CA PHE A 331 24.03 -12.51 6.61
C PHE A 331 25.35 -12.42 5.84
N ASN A 332 25.26 -12.25 4.55
CA ASN A 332 26.40 -12.06 3.69
C ASN A 332 26.16 -10.82 2.81
N LEU A 333 26.94 -9.78 3.00
CA LEU A 333 26.78 -8.50 2.30
C LEU A 333 27.00 -8.63 0.78
N GLU A 334 27.72 -9.65 0.31
CA GLU A 334 27.92 -9.94 -1.11
C GLU A 334 26.63 -10.41 -1.81
N GLU A 335 25.71 -11.01 -1.05
CA GLU A 335 24.41 -11.47 -1.58
C GLU A 335 23.44 -10.33 -1.89
N TYR A 336 23.79 -9.08 -1.54
CA TYR A 336 22.99 -7.88 -1.82
C TYR A 336 23.26 -7.31 -3.22
N ASP A 337 23.85 -8.08 -4.13
CA ASP A 337 24.19 -7.65 -5.49
C ASP A 337 22.97 -7.65 -6.45
N TRP A 338 21.79 -8.07 -5.99
CA TRP A 338 20.59 -8.05 -6.82
C TRP A 338 20.05 -6.62 -6.99
N ILE A 339 19.97 -6.27 -8.26
CA ILE A 339 19.58 -4.94 -8.72
C ILE A 339 18.12 -5.04 -9.17
N CYS A 340 17.19 -4.66 -8.31
CA CYS A 340 15.82 -4.40 -8.71
C CYS A 340 15.43 -2.98 -8.26
N GLU A 341 14.39 -2.46 -8.87
CA GLU A 341 13.91 -1.09 -8.60
C GLU A 341 13.61 -0.88 -7.10
N TYR A 342 12.98 -1.86 -6.46
CA TYR A 342 12.64 -1.80 -5.04
C TYR A 342 13.88 -1.85 -4.12
N ALA A 343 14.87 -2.70 -4.43
CA ALA A 343 16.10 -2.76 -3.64
C ALA A 343 16.87 -1.43 -3.66
N ASN A 344 16.85 -0.75 -4.81
CA ASN A 344 17.47 0.56 -5.00
C ASN A 344 16.91 1.61 -4.02
N ILE A 345 15.60 1.62 -3.78
CA ILE A 345 14.96 2.54 -2.81
C ILE A 345 15.49 2.27 -1.40
N PHE A 346 15.48 1.01 -0.96
CA PHE A 346 15.94 0.65 0.39
C PHE A 346 17.42 0.93 0.62
N TYR A 347 18.27 0.71 -0.38
CA TYR A 347 19.69 1.03 -0.27
C TYR A 347 19.94 2.53 -0.20
N LYS A 348 19.18 3.34 -0.95
CA LYS A 348 19.21 4.81 -0.84
C LYS A 348 18.79 5.28 0.55
N GLU A 349 17.80 4.67 1.17
CA GLU A 349 17.38 5.02 2.53
C GLU A 349 18.52 4.80 3.55
N VAL A 350 19.24 3.67 3.45
CA VAL A 350 20.39 3.39 4.34
C VAL A 350 21.48 4.44 4.17
N LEU A 351 21.83 4.80 2.90
CA LEU A 351 22.82 5.82 2.63
C LEU A 351 22.35 7.22 3.04
N TYR A 352 21.08 7.52 2.89
CA TYR A 352 20.50 8.78 3.37
C TYR A 352 20.57 8.88 4.88
N TYR A 353 20.23 7.81 5.59
CA TYR A 353 20.36 7.73 7.04
C TYR A 353 21.82 7.96 7.48
N ASP A 354 22.78 7.29 6.85
CA ASP A 354 24.21 7.49 7.16
C ASP A 354 24.69 8.93 6.91
N LYS A 355 24.21 9.57 5.86
CA LYS A 355 24.54 10.96 5.55
C LYS A 355 24.17 11.93 6.70
N ILE A 356 23.12 11.58 7.48
CA ILE A 356 22.65 12.42 8.58
C ILE A 356 23.33 12.02 9.89
N HIS A 357 23.41 10.72 10.18
CA HIS A 357 23.78 10.20 11.50
C HIS A 357 25.25 9.73 11.58
N HIS A 358 25.88 9.38 10.46
CA HIS A 358 27.26 8.88 10.38
C HIS A 358 27.54 7.67 11.29
N THR A 359 26.57 6.76 11.40
CA THR A 359 26.63 5.61 12.32
C THR A 359 26.61 4.25 11.63
N VAL A 360 26.33 4.22 10.32
CA VAL A 360 26.28 2.96 9.57
C VAL A 360 27.71 2.42 9.37
N PRO A 361 27.94 1.10 9.56
CA PRO A 361 29.25 0.49 9.30
C PRO A 361 29.77 0.82 7.91
N LYS A 362 31.04 1.23 7.84
CA LYS A 362 31.65 1.73 6.60
C LYS A 362 31.61 0.71 5.44
N GLU A 363 31.76 -0.57 5.76
CA GLU A 363 31.66 -1.66 4.77
C GLU A 363 30.27 -1.71 4.10
N ILE A 364 29.21 -1.46 4.84
CA ILE A 364 27.83 -1.38 4.31
C ILE A 364 27.70 -0.17 3.39
N VAL A 365 28.15 1.01 3.83
CA VAL A 365 28.11 2.25 3.03
C VAL A 365 28.84 2.08 1.72
N VAL A 366 30.06 1.54 1.76
CA VAL A 366 30.89 1.32 0.56
C VAL A 366 30.16 0.37 -0.39
N ARG A 367 29.71 -0.78 0.11
CA ARG A 367 29.06 -1.80 -0.72
C ARG A 367 27.79 -1.31 -1.38
N LEU A 368 26.90 -0.65 -0.62
CA LEU A 368 25.66 -0.10 -1.18
C LEU A 368 25.92 1.00 -2.22
N THR A 369 26.93 1.81 -1.99
CA THR A 369 27.35 2.84 -2.97
C THR A 369 27.83 2.22 -4.29
N GLU A 370 28.63 1.15 -4.23
CA GLU A 370 29.08 0.39 -5.41
C GLU A 370 27.88 -0.20 -6.18
N ILE A 371 26.95 -0.83 -5.49
CA ILE A 371 25.76 -1.44 -6.09
C ILE A 371 24.91 -0.36 -6.80
N LEU A 372 24.65 0.76 -6.15
CA LEU A 372 23.84 1.85 -6.72
C LEU A 372 24.52 2.52 -7.92
N ASN A 373 25.84 2.68 -7.89
CA ASN A 373 26.62 3.20 -9.04
C ASN A 373 26.54 2.26 -10.25
N LYS A 374 26.66 0.94 -10.00
CA LYS A 374 26.49 -0.09 -11.03
C LYS A 374 25.10 -0.06 -11.64
N TYR A 375 24.06 0.04 -10.80
CA TYR A 375 22.68 0.15 -11.24
C TYR A 375 22.42 1.38 -12.10
N THR A 376 22.89 2.55 -11.69
CA THR A 376 22.78 3.80 -12.45
C THR A 376 23.46 3.68 -13.81
N THR A 377 24.63 3.03 -13.85
CA THR A 377 25.36 2.80 -15.10
C THR A 377 24.56 1.90 -16.06
N ILE A 378 23.96 0.82 -15.57
CA ILE A 378 23.12 -0.09 -16.36
C ILE A 378 21.91 0.64 -16.93
N ILE A 379 21.18 1.42 -16.10
CA ILE A 379 20.05 2.23 -16.56
C ILE A 379 20.46 3.19 -17.67
N ASN A 380 21.55 3.91 -17.49
CA ASN A 380 22.05 4.85 -18.49
C ASN A 380 22.42 4.17 -19.81
N ILE A 381 23.01 2.97 -19.76
CA ILE A 381 23.29 2.16 -20.94
C ILE A 381 21.99 1.76 -21.63
N ASN A 382 21.02 1.22 -20.89
CA ASN A 382 19.75 0.78 -21.44
C ASN A 382 18.97 1.94 -22.07
N ASN A 383 18.92 3.11 -21.41
CA ASN A 383 18.28 4.30 -21.95
C ASN A 383 18.94 4.78 -23.23
N ASN A 384 20.27 4.75 -23.30
CA ASN A 384 21.01 5.11 -24.52
C ASN A 384 20.77 4.11 -25.67
N VAL A 385 20.69 2.82 -25.36
CA VAL A 385 20.35 1.76 -26.35
C VAL A 385 18.94 1.96 -26.87
N ASN A 386 17.96 2.15 -25.98
CA ASN A 386 16.56 2.38 -26.34
C ASN A 386 16.41 3.64 -27.19
N LYS A 387 17.07 4.74 -26.82
CA LYS A 387 17.06 5.97 -27.61
C LYS A 387 17.62 5.76 -29.01
N LYS A 388 18.76 5.08 -29.14
CA LYS A 388 19.33 4.75 -30.46
C LYS A 388 18.42 3.84 -31.26
N TYR A 389 17.76 2.89 -30.62
CA TYR A 389 16.78 2.01 -31.25
C TYR A 389 15.57 2.79 -31.76
N GLU A 390 15.01 3.68 -30.96
CA GLU A 390 13.91 4.56 -31.38
C GLU A 390 14.31 5.48 -32.56
N GLU A 391 15.50 6.07 -32.50
CA GLU A 391 16.05 6.88 -33.59
C GLU A 391 16.18 6.06 -34.88
N PHE A 392 16.62 4.81 -34.77
CA PHE A 392 16.75 3.89 -35.91
C PHE A 392 15.37 3.51 -36.48
N ILE A 393 14.40 3.13 -35.63
CA ILE A 393 13.01 2.82 -36.07
C ILE A 393 12.38 4.04 -36.72
N ASN A 394 12.51 5.22 -36.15
CA ASN A 394 12.00 6.45 -36.73
C ASN A 394 12.65 6.75 -38.09
N LYS A 395 13.93 6.53 -38.24
CA LYS A 395 14.68 6.74 -39.48
C LYS A 395 14.25 5.77 -40.59
N ILE A 396 14.01 4.49 -40.25
CA ILE A 396 13.50 3.50 -41.20
C ILE A 396 12.05 3.79 -41.54
N SER A 397 11.21 4.12 -40.56
CA SER A 397 9.79 4.40 -40.78
C SER A 397 9.57 5.58 -41.71
N TRP A 398 10.54 6.50 -41.80
CA TRP A 398 10.45 7.65 -42.73
C TRP A 398 10.35 7.24 -44.18
N TRP A 399 10.84 6.04 -44.57
CA TRP A 399 10.73 5.50 -45.93
C TRP A 399 9.33 4.96 -46.23
N ILE A 400 8.42 4.90 -45.27
CA ILE A 400 7.03 4.48 -45.47
C ILE A 400 6.20 5.72 -45.86
N PRO A 401 5.75 5.83 -47.14
CA PRO A 401 5.16 7.07 -47.65
C PRO A 401 3.77 7.37 -47.06
N VAL A 402 3.06 6.37 -46.57
CA VAL A 402 1.71 6.51 -46.02
C VAL A 402 1.76 6.66 -44.50
N LYS A 403 1.35 7.83 -43.99
CA LYS A 403 1.39 8.18 -42.54
C LYS A 403 0.79 7.09 -41.66
N LYS A 404 -0.41 6.56 -41.99
CA LYS A 404 -1.10 5.53 -41.20
C LYS A 404 -0.34 4.18 -41.13
N LEU A 405 0.37 3.82 -42.21
CA LEU A 405 1.23 2.63 -42.23
C LEU A 405 2.51 2.84 -41.45
N ARG A 406 3.06 4.05 -41.47
CA ARG A 406 4.24 4.45 -40.68
C ARG A 406 3.96 4.37 -39.18
N GLU A 407 2.82 4.91 -38.75
CA GLU A 407 2.38 4.84 -37.35
C GLU A 407 2.15 3.39 -36.91
N LYS A 408 1.52 2.55 -37.74
CA LYS A 408 1.40 1.11 -37.45
C LYS A 408 2.77 0.40 -37.34
N PHE A 409 3.71 0.76 -38.21
CA PHE A 409 5.05 0.20 -38.15
C PHE A 409 5.76 0.59 -36.87
N ILE A 410 5.78 1.88 -36.50
CA ILE A 410 6.41 2.37 -35.27
C ILE A 410 5.80 1.71 -34.03
N ASN A 411 4.47 1.62 -33.96
CA ASN A 411 3.78 1.04 -32.80
C ASN A 411 4.09 -0.45 -32.62
N LYS A 412 4.30 -1.20 -33.71
CA LYS A 412 4.68 -2.63 -33.64
C LYS A 412 6.04 -2.88 -32.97
N PHE A 413 6.90 -1.88 -32.86
CA PHE A 413 8.24 -1.97 -32.26
C PHE A 413 8.34 -1.22 -30.92
N LYS A 414 7.20 -0.68 -30.42
CA LYS A 414 7.10 -0.08 -29.08
C LYS A 414 6.51 -1.04 -28.04
N GLU A 415 5.93 -2.16 -28.50
CA GLU A 415 5.55 -3.30 -27.68
C GLU A 415 6.77 -4.23 -27.46
#